data_71ad4f2ffcfec8dbcbec5f70e0ac23ba
#
_entry.id   71ad4f2ffcfec8dbcbec5f70e0ac23ba
#
_cell.length_a   1.000
_cell.length_b   1.000
_cell.length_c   1.000
_cell.angle_alpha   90.00
_cell.angle_beta   90.00
_cell.angle_gamma   90.00
#
_symmetry.space_group_name_H-M   'P 1'
#
loop_
_entity.id
_entity.type
_entity.pdbx_description
1 polymer ?
#
loop_
_entity_poly.entity_id
_entity_poly.type
_entity_poly.pdbx_seq_one_letter_code
_entity_poly.pdbx_strand_id
1 'polypeptide(L)'
;RSTLFPYTTLFRSSDLLNKADYIEMINQYDRKMLQEYADTQVKIAKKEKELKQDKETLEMLQQEANASTTGLYEDVKKTSENVRQYLDQIAEKEEEALAYEQEIAQKESDIATLQEQYKEELALSLQSQAMVNRDLSDVLFASGDVDLMAAIIECEAGGESYTGKVAVGAVVLNRVRSPLFPSTVLEVIMQKKQFSPVGSGRFSLVLARGANESCYQAAQDAMAGASPVGNCLFFRTPIPGLTGQQIGGHIFY
;
A
#
# COMPACT_ATOMS: atom_id res chain seq x y z
N ARG A 1 -8.07 30.99 5.15
CA ARG A 1 -9.45 31.20 5.66
C ARG A 1 -9.90 29.94 6.33
N SER A 2 -9.99 30.03 7.66
CA SER A 2 -10.44 29.01 8.59
C SER A 2 -11.97 28.89 8.50
N THR A 3 -12.46 27.72 8.15
CA THR A 3 -13.88 27.41 8.31
C THR A 3 -14.07 26.70 9.65
N LEU A 4 -14.51 27.49 10.62
CA LEU A 4 -15.05 26.97 11.88
C LEU A 4 -16.43 26.36 11.61
N PHE A 5 -16.62 25.11 11.99
CA PHE A 5 -17.94 24.49 12.10
C PHE A 5 -18.57 24.81 13.46
N PRO A 6 -19.83 25.23 13.51
CA PRO A 6 -20.54 25.47 14.78
C PRO A 6 -21.18 24.16 15.27
N TYR A 7 -20.70 23.62 16.40
CA TYR A 7 -21.46 22.64 17.16
C TYR A 7 -21.92 23.24 18.47
N THR A 8 -23.20 23.63 18.51
CA THR A 8 -23.95 23.89 19.76
C THR A 8 -25.13 22.95 19.77
N THR A 9 -25.07 21.86 20.55
CA THR A 9 -26.29 21.22 21.11
C THR A 9 -25.95 20.39 22.35
N LEU A 10 -26.64 20.78 23.39
CA LEU A 10 -27.08 20.11 24.64
C LEU A 10 -26.42 18.80 25.07
N PHE A 11 -25.73 18.88 26.19
CA PHE A 11 -25.05 17.78 26.86
C PHE A 11 -25.90 17.08 27.90
N ARG A 12 -26.00 15.73 27.83
CA ARG A 12 -26.32 14.85 28.95
C ARG A 12 -25.01 14.24 29.51
N SER A 13 -24.98 13.94 30.81
CA SER A 13 -23.78 13.50 31.54
C SER A 13 -23.10 12.23 30.98
N SER A 14 -23.79 11.39 30.22
CA SER A 14 -23.21 10.26 29.47
C SER A 14 -22.34 10.70 28.30
N ASP A 15 -22.56 11.91 27.77
CA ASP A 15 -21.76 12.46 26.66
C ASP A 15 -20.41 13.03 27.15
N LEU A 16 -20.27 13.28 28.47
CA LEU A 16 -19.04 13.84 29.03
C LEU A 16 -17.93 12.78 29.16
N LEU A 17 -18.29 11.53 29.51
CA LEU A 17 -17.34 10.40 29.54
C LEU A 17 -16.87 10.03 28.14
N ASN A 18 -17.80 9.93 27.18
CA ASN A 18 -17.46 9.69 25.78
C ASN A 18 -16.61 10.83 25.18
N LYS A 19 -16.74 12.07 25.70
CA LYS A 19 -15.90 13.20 25.26
C LYS A 19 -14.49 13.13 25.80
N ALA A 20 -14.27 12.65 27.03
CA ALA A 20 -12.92 12.47 27.57
C ALA A 20 -12.13 11.45 26.73
N ASP A 21 -12.75 10.31 26.43
CA ASP A 21 -12.16 9.28 25.57
C ASP A 21 -11.92 9.79 24.14
N TYR A 22 -12.84 10.62 23.62
CA TYR A 22 -12.70 11.22 22.29
C TYR A 22 -11.57 12.26 22.27
N ILE A 23 -11.43 13.09 23.32
CA ILE A 23 -10.33 14.06 23.47
C ILE A 23 -8.99 13.33 23.61
N GLU A 24 -8.94 12.24 24.36
CA GLU A 24 -7.74 11.43 24.51
C GLU A 24 -7.34 10.78 23.17
N MET A 25 -8.30 10.27 22.43
CA MET A 25 -8.09 9.71 21.08
C MET A 25 -7.63 10.78 20.09
N ILE A 26 -8.18 12.00 20.12
CA ILE A 26 -7.72 13.13 19.32
C ILE A 26 -6.28 13.50 19.70
N ASN A 27 -5.99 13.61 21.01
CA ASN A 27 -4.65 13.92 21.49
C ASN A 27 -3.61 12.84 21.09
N GLN A 28 -3.99 11.57 21.11
CA GLN A 28 -3.14 10.48 20.63
C GLN A 28 -2.92 10.55 19.11
N TYR A 29 -3.98 10.87 18.37
CA TYR A 29 -3.92 11.10 16.91
C TYR A 29 -3.02 12.30 16.57
N ASP A 30 -3.22 13.43 17.27
CA ASP A 30 -2.41 14.64 17.05
C ASP A 30 -0.93 14.39 17.35
N ARG A 31 -0.63 13.67 18.45
CA ARG A 31 0.76 13.28 18.77
C ARG A 31 1.36 12.39 17.70
N LYS A 32 0.59 11.43 17.17
CA LYS A 32 1.04 10.57 16.07
C LYS A 32 1.27 11.36 14.79
N MET A 33 0.36 12.28 14.44
CA MET A 33 0.50 13.18 13.29
C MET A 33 1.69 14.10 13.43
N LEU A 34 1.93 14.65 14.64
CA LEU A 34 3.11 15.48 14.93
C LEU A 34 4.40 14.67 14.79
N GLN A 35 4.40 13.40 15.22
CA GLN A 35 5.54 12.51 15.04
C GLN A 35 5.80 12.22 13.55
N GLU A 36 4.76 11.87 12.80
CA GLU A 36 4.85 11.64 11.34
C GLU A 36 5.29 12.91 10.60
N TYR A 37 4.83 14.08 11.05
CA TYR A 37 5.27 15.38 10.53
C TYR A 37 6.75 15.62 10.82
N ALA A 38 7.19 15.38 12.07
CA ALA A 38 8.60 15.51 12.46
C ALA A 38 9.49 14.54 11.66
N ASP A 39 9.07 13.28 11.50
CA ASP A 39 9.80 12.28 10.71
C ASP A 39 9.87 12.68 9.22
N THR A 40 8.82 13.29 8.70
CA THR A 40 8.77 13.80 7.33
C THR A 40 9.69 15.02 7.18
N GLN A 41 9.72 15.93 8.15
CA GLN A 41 10.65 17.07 8.18
C GLN A 41 12.10 16.61 8.19
N VAL A 42 12.42 15.57 8.98
CA VAL A 42 13.77 14.97 9.00
C VAL A 42 14.13 14.38 7.64
N LYS A 43 13.17 13.70 6.97
CA LYS A 43 13.37 13.14 5.62
C LYS A 43 13.60 14.23 4.56
N ILE A 44 12.84 15.33 4.65
CA ILE A 44 12.99 16.48 3.75
C ILE A 44 14.38 17.11 3.93
N ALA A 45 14.76 17.42 5.18
CA ALA A 45 16.07 18.00 5.49
C ALA A 45 17.25 17.11 5.03
N LYS A 46 17.08 15.78 5.12
CA LYS A 46 18.09 14.84 4.59
C LYS A 46 18.20 14.91 3.07
N LYS A 47 17.05 14.95 2.37
CA LYS A 47 17.03 15.09 0.91
C LYS A 47 17.54 16.45 0.43
N GLU A 48 17.27 17.53 1.15
CA GLU A 48 17.84 18.85 0.86
C GLU A 48 19.37 18.87 0.98
N LYS A 49 19.89 18.17 1.99
CA LYS A 49 21.35 18.02 2.17
C LYS A 49 21.98 17.19 1.06
N GLU A 50 21.35 16.07 0.65
CA GLU A 50 21.79 15.25 -0.48
C GLU A 50 21.74 16.05 -1.79
N LEU A 51 20.65 16.79 -2.02
CA LEU A 51 20.50 17.65 -3.20
C LEU A 51 21.53 18.78 -3.25
N LYS A 52 21.93 19.32 -2.08
CA LYS A 52 22.97 20.34 -1.98
C LYS A 52 24.35 19.77 -2.33
N GLN A 53 24.65 18.54 -1.86
CA GLN A 53 25.90 17.84 -2.21
C GLN A 53 25.94 17.48 -3.70
N ASP A 54 24.82 17.03 -4.28
CA ASP A 54 24.72 16.76 -5.71
C ASP A 54 24.90 18.04 -6.54
N LYS A 55 24.38 19.16 -6.05
CA LYS A 55 24.54 20.47 -6.70
C LYS A 55 26.00 20.94 -6.66
N GLU A 56 26.66 20.81 -5.52
CA GLU A 56 28.10 21.15 -5.38
C GLU A 56 28.97 20.23 -6.26
N THR A 57 28.61 18.94 -6.36
CA THR A 57 29.28 17.98 -7.27
C THR A 57 29.04 18.35 -8.73
N LEU A 58 27.84 18.76 -9.07
CA LEU A 58 27.48 19.20 -10.43
C LEU A 58 28.21 20.49 -10.83
N GLU A 59 28.33 21.44 -9.86
CA GLU A 59 29.08 22.69 -10.08
C GLU A 59 30.58 22.45 -10.28
N MET A 60 31.17 21.52 -9.53
CA MET A 60 32.58 21.11 -9.71
C MET A 60 32.79 20.42 -11.07
N LEU A 61 31.89 19.51 -11.46
CA LEU A 61 31.97 18.84 -12.75
C LEU A 61 31.80 19.82 -13.91
N GLN A 62 30.99 20.84 -13.75
CA GLN A 62 30.82 21.91 -14.74
C GLN A 62 32.06 22.80 -14.86
N GLN A 63 32.75 23.09 -13.74
CA GLN A 63 34.03 23.82 -13.75
C GLN A 63 35.15 23.01 -14.39
N GLU A 64 35.22 21.70 -14.10
CA GLU A 64 36.20 20.80 -14.71
C GLU A 64 35.96 20.61 -16.21
N ALA A 65 34.70 20.50 -16.66
CA ALA A 65 34.32 20.49 -18.06
C ALA A 65 34.69 21.81 -18.77
N ASN A 66 34.48 22.96 -18.09
CA ASN A 66 34.86 24.27 -18.64
C ASN A 66 36.37 24.47 -18.68
N ALA A 67 37.13 23.96 -17.68
CA ALA A 67 38.60 23.98 -17.70
C ALA A 67 39.20 23.03 -18.76
N SER A 68 38.52 21.91 -19.01
CA SER A 68 38.90 20.93 -20.04
C SER A 68 38.63 21.41 -21.45
N THR A 69 37.70 22.36 -21.65
CA THR A 69 37.26 22.83 -22.99
C THR A 69 38.16 23.82 -23.66
N THR A 70 39.20 24.32 -23.00
CA THR A 70 40.18 25.30 -23.58
C THR A 70 41.11 24.70 -24.63
N GLY A 71 41.01 23.41 -24.90
CA GLY A 71 41.96 22.77 -25.86
C GLY A 71 41.32 21.94 -26.99
N LEU A 72 40.01 21.76 -27.05
CA LEU A 72 39.48 20.72 -27.92
C LEU A 72 38.18 21.14 -28.65
N TYR A 73 38.37 21.69 -29.84
CA TYR A 73 37.26 22.01 -30.77
C TYR A 73 36.42 20.76 -31.15
N GLU A 74 37.02 19.58 -31.08
CA GLU A 74 36.32 18.30 -31.29
C GLU A 74 35.43 17.88 -30.08
N ASP A 75 35.78 18.27 -28.84
CA ASP A 75 34.97 18.00 -27.66
C ASP A 75 33.74 18.90 -27.58
N VAL A 76 33.76 20.11 -28.19
CA VAL A 76 32.59 20.99 -28.27
C VAL A 76 31.43 20.31 -29.06
N LYS A 77 31.75 19.54 -30.09
CA LYS A 77 30.76 18.80 -30.85
C LYS A 77 30.16 17.67 -30.01
N LYS A 78 31.01 16.97 -29.26
CA LYS A 78 30.62 15.89 -28.35
C LYS A 78 29.84 16.42 -27.14
N THR A 79 30.23 17.58 -26.62
CA THR A 79 29.54 18.29 -25.54
C THR A 79 28.17 18.80 -26.03
N SER A 80 28.07 19.26 -27.30
CA SER A 80 26.79 19.67 -27.90
C SER A 80 25.81 18.50 -28.04
N GLU A 81 26.30 17.32 -28.43
CA GLU A 81 25.47 16.10 -28.44
C GLU A 81 25.03 15.67 -27.04
N ASN A 82 25.91 15.79 -26.06
CA ASN A 82 25.57 15.49 -24.65
C ASN A 82 24.53 16.47 -24.08
N VAL A 83 24.66 17.78 -24.37
CA VAL A 83 23.68 18.79 -23.99
C VAL A 83 22.32 18.51 -24.61
N ARG A 84 22.30 18.06 -25.87
CA ARG A 84 21.06 17.67 -26.54
C ARG A 84 20.42 16.46 -25.88
N GLN A 85 21.23 15.45 -25.49
CA GLN A 85 20.75 14.30 -24.75
C GLN A 85 20.22 14.68 -23.36
N TYR A 86 20.85 15.64 -22.66
CA TYR A 86 20.36 16.13 -21.37
C TYR A 86 19.07 16.96 -21.53
N LEU A 87 18.92 17.72 -22.60
CA LEU A 87 17.67 18.43 -22.88
C LEU A 87 16.53 17.45 -23.18
N ASP A 88 16.83 16.39 -23.91
CA ASP A 88 15.87 15.32 -24.16
C ASP A 88 15.49 14.60 -22.85
N GLN A 89 16.47 14.33 -21.96
CA GLN A 89 16.23 13.76 -20.64
C GLN A 89 15.46 14.71 -19.70
N ILE A 90 15.68 16.02 -19.79
CA ILE A 90 14.89 17.00 -19.02
C ILE A 90 13.44 17.03 -19.52
N ALA A 91 13.25 17.02 -20.83
CA ALA A 91 11.90 16.95 -21.42
C ALA A 91 11.17 15.65 -21.02
N GLU A 92 11.88 14.51 -21.01
CA GLU A 92 11.36 13.24 -20.54
C GLU A 92 10.99 13.30 -19.04
N LYS A 93 11.81 13.96 -18.23
CA LYS A 93 11.52 14.13 -16.79
C LYS A 93 10.41 15.14 -16.49
N GLU A 94 10.23 16.15 -17.33
CA GLU A 94 9.07 17.03 -17.25
C GLU A 94 7.78 16.28 -17.63
N GLU A 95 7.84 15.37 -18.60
CA GLU A 95 6.73 14.49 -18.96
C GLU A 95 6.44 13.48 -17.84
N GLU A 96 7.50 12.90 -17.22
CA GLU A 96 7.36 12.08 -16.03
C GLU A 96 6.73 12.85 -14.86
N ALA A 97 7.13 14.10 -14.62
CA ALA A 97 6.56 14.92 -13.54
C ALA A 97 5.07 15.20 -13.75
N LEU A 98 4.67 15.50 -15.00
CA LEU A 98 3.25 15.65 -15.36
C LEU A 98 2.48 14.32 -15.20
N ALA A 99 3.10 13.19 -15.53
CA ALA A 99 2.51 11.89 -15.31
C ALA A 99 2.34 11.59 -13.80
N TYR A 100 3.32 11.98 -12.97
CA TYR A 100 3.20 11.87 -11.50
C TYR A 100 2.11 12.78 -10.91
N GLU A 101 1.94 14.01 -11.43
CA GLU A 101 0.84 14.88 -11.00
C GLU A 101 -0.53 14.27 -11.32
N GLN A 102 -0.67 13.65 -12.50
CA GLN A 102 -1.88 12.92 -12.87
C GLN A 102 -2.06 11.67 -11.99
N GLU A 103 -0.98 10.96 -11.69
CA GLU A 103 -1.01 9.81 -10.79
C GLU A 103 -1.39 10.22 -9.35
N ILE A 104 -0.90 11.36 -8.87
CA ILE A 104 -1.28 11.91 -7.55
C ILE A 104 -2.78 12.24 -7.53
N ALA A 105 -3.28 12.93 -8.53
CA ALA A 105 -4.71 13.25 -8.62
C ALA A 105 -5.58 11.99 -8.70
N GLN A 106 -5.11 10.97 -9.42
CA GLN A 106 -5.78 9.68 -9.47
C GLN A 106 -5.76 8.97 -8.10
N LYS A 107 -4.61 8.98 -7.42
CA LYS A 107 -4.48 8.40 -6.07
C LYS A 107 -5.35 9.10 -5.04
N GLU A 108 -5.51 10.42 -5.13
CA GLU A 108 -6.44 11.17 -4.26
C GLU A 108 -7.89 10.74 -4.49
N SER A 109 -8.29 10.55 -5.75
CA SER A 109 -9.59 9.98 -6.09
C SER A 109 -9.75 8.54 -5.60
N ASP A 110 -8.69 7.75 -5.72
CA ASP A 110 -8.67 6.37 -5.25
C ASP A 110 -8.75 6.29 -3.72
N ILE A 111 -8.11 7.21 -3.00
CA ILE A 111 -8.20 7.33 -1.54
C ILE A 111 -9.66 7.57 -1.11
N ALA A 112 -10.36 8.47 -1.77
CA ALA A 112 -11.77 8.73 -1.47
C ALA A 112 -12.64 7.48 -1.71
N THR A 113 -12.36 6.77 -2.81
CA THR A 113 -13.04 5.50 -3.13
C THR A 113 -12.72 4.41 -2.11
N LEU A 114 -11.45 4.32 -1.67
CA LEU A 114 -11.00 3.38 -0.65
C LEU A 114 -11.62 3.65 0.72
N GLN A 115 -11.86 4.92 1.06
CA GLN A 115 -12.54 5.28 2.31
C GLN A 115 -13.99 4.79 2.32
N GLU A 116 -14.71 4.89 1.21
CA GLU A 116 -16.07 4.33 1.10
C GLU A 116 -16.04 2.80 1.13
N GLN A 117 -15.10 2.17 0.41
CA GLN A 117 -14.92 0.72 0.47
C GLN A 117 -14.60 0.24 1.89
N TYR A 118 -13.78 0.98 2.63
CA TYR A 118 -13.46 0.64 4.00
C TYR A 118 -14.70 0.62 4.91
N LYS A 119 -15.62 1.57 4.74
CA LYS A 119 -16.89 1.58 5.48
C LYS A 119 -17.73 0.35 5.14
N GLU A 120 -17.79 -0.02 3.86
CA GLU A 120 -18.51 -1.21 3.41
C GLU A 120 -17.84 -2.49 3.96
N GLU A 121 -16.50 -2.59 3.89
CA GLU A 121 -15.73 -3.71 4.40
C GLU A 121 -15.92 -3.89 5.91
N LEU A 122 -15.92 -2.79 6.67
CA LEU A 122 -16.17 -2.83 8.10
C LEU A 122 -17.59 -3.31 8.41
N ALA A 123 -18.58 -2.86 7.66
CA ALA A 123 -19.96 -3.32 7.81
C ALA A 123 -20.09 -4.82 7.48
N LEU A 124 -19.45 -5.29 6.42
CA LEU A 124 -19.40 -6.71 6.05
C LEU A 124 -18.67 -7.56 7.09
N SER A 125 -17.55 -7.06 7.64
CA SER A 125 -16.81 -7.75 8.71
C SER A 125 -17.68 -7.92 9.97
N LEU A 126 -18.39 -6.87 10.37
CA LEU A 126 -19.32 -6.95 11.51
C LEU A 126 -20.49 -7.92 11.20
N GLN A 127 -21.01 -7.91 10.01
CA GLN A 127 -22.07 -8.82 9.60
C GLN A 127 -21.58 -10.28 9.58
N SER A 128 -20.36 -10.52 9.10
CA SER A 128 -19.76 -11.86 9.06
C SER A 128 -19.56 -12.47 10.43
N GLN A 129 -19.24 -11.66 11.45
CA GLN A 129 -19.11 -12.16 12.83
C GLN A 129 -20.42 -12.78 13.37
N ALA A 130 -21.55 -12.38 12.84
CA ALA A 130 -22.86 -12.92 13.20
C ALA A 130 -23.28 -14.14 12.37
N MET A 131 -22.52 -14.51 11.35
CA MET A 131 -22.85 -15.60 10.43
C MET A 131 -21.99 -16.84 10.69
N VAL A 132 -22.55 -18.01 10.41
CA VAL A 132 -21.82 -19.27 10.45
C VAL A 132 -21.06 -19.46 9.15
N ASN A 133 -19.73 -19.46 9.24
CA ASN A 133 -18.86 -19.78 8.10
C ASN A 133 -18.91 -21.28 7.79
N ARG A 134 -18.72 -21.62 6.51
CA ARG A 134 -18.54 -23.02 6.09
C ARG A 134 -17.28 -23.61 6.73
N ASP A 135 -17.31 -24.91 7.02
CA ASP A 135 -16.10 -25.60 7.45
C ASP A 135 -15.08 -25.63 6.28
N LEU A 136 -13.80 -25.60 6.63
CA LEU A 136 -12.74 -25.68 5.62
C LEU A 136 -12.75 -27.03 4.87
N SER A 137 -13.18 -28.08 5.56
CA SER A 137 -13.37 -29.43 4.99
C SER A 137 -14.42 -29.48 3.88
N ASP A 138 -15.35 -28.52 3.89
CA ASP A 138 -16.40 -28.42 2.86
C ASP A 138 -15.96 -27.60 1.63
N VAL A 139 -14.78 -26.98 1.68
CA VAL A 139 -14.22 -26.23 0.56
C VAL A 139 -13.53 -27.18 -0.42
N LEU A 140 -14.08 -27.24 -1.63
CA LEU A 140 -13.45 -28.03 -2.70
C LEU A 140 -12.41 -27.18 -3.41
N PHE A 141 -11.15 -27.53 -3.21
CA PHE A 141 -10.03 -26.92 -3.93
C PHE A 141 -9.87 -27.51 -5.33
N ALA A 142 -9.75 -26.62 -6.32
CA ALA A 142 -9.46 -27.01 -7.69
C ALA A 142 -7.96 -27.24 -7.91
N SER A 143 -7.63 -28.02 -8.96
CA SER A 143 -6.24 -28.13 -9.41
C SER A 143 -5.76 -26.74 -9.86
N GLY A 144 -4.68 -26.24 -9.26
CA GLY A 144 -4.14 -24.90 -9.51
C GLY A 144 -4.48 -23.85 -8.45
N ASP A 145 -5.37 -24.14 -7.48
CA ASP A 145 -5.69 -23.18 -6.41
C ASP A 145 -4.46 -22.84 -5.56
N VAL A 146 -3.53 -23.80 -5.39
CA VAL A 146 -2.25 -23.53 -4.70
C VAL A 146 -1.41 -22.51 -5.47
N ASP A 147 -1.37 -22.59 -6.79
CA ASP A 147 -0.65 -21.64 -7.64
C ASP A 147 -1.27 -20.24 -7.56
N LEU A 148 -2.60 -20.17 -7.59
CA LEU A 148 -3.35 -18.91 -7.43
C LEU A 148 -3.10 -18.28 -6.05
N MET A 149 -3.16 -19.09 -5.01
CA MET A 149 -2.89 -18.67 -3.64
C MET A 149 -1.45 -18.19 -3.46
N ALA A 150 -0.46 -18.96 -3.94
CA ALA A 150 0.95 -18.58 -3.85
C ALA A 150 1.24 -17.28 -4.61
N ALA A 151 0.63 -17.11 -5.79
CA ALA A 151 0.81 -15.91 -6.61
C ALA A 151 0.21 -14.66 -5.94
N ILE A 152 -0.98 -14.75 -5.37
CA ILE A 152 -1.58 -13.59 -4.68
C ILE A 152 -0.84 -13.27 -3.38
N ILE A 153 -0.40 -14.27 -2.62
CA ILE A 153 0.41 -14.09 -1.41
C ILE A 153 1.73 -13.38 -1.77
N GLU A 154 2.40 -13.77 -2.85
CA GLU A 154 3.62 -13.08 -3.28
C GLU A 154 3.36 -11.64 -3.71
N CYS A 155 2.26 -11.39 -4.39
CA CYS A 155 1.91 -10.05 -4.80
C CYS A 155 1.62 -9.11 -3.62
N GLU A 156 0.95 -9.60 -2.60
CA GLU A 156 0.51 -8.79 -1.45
C GLU A 156 1.54 -8.79 -0.31
N ALA A 157 2.18 -9.92 -0.05
CA ALA A 157 3.03 -10.14 1.11
C ALA A 157 4.41 -10.74 0.79
N GLY A 158 4.90 -10.60 -0.45
CA GLY A 158 6.17 -11.19 -0.88
C GLY A 158 7.37 -10.79 -0.02
N GLY A 159 7.40 -9.53 0.47
CA GLY A 159 8.42 -8.99 1.37
C GLY A 159 8.13 -9.16 2.86
N GLU A 160 6.96 -9.69 3.23
CA GLU A 160 6.55 -9.84 4.62
C GLU A 160 7.15 -11.09 5.27
N SER A 161 7.03 -11.14 6.61
CA SER A 161 7.37 -12.34 7.38
C SER A 161 6.54 -13.55 6.91
N TYR A 162 7.02 -14.76 7.20
CA TYR A 162 6.28 -15.97 6.86
C TYR A 162 4.85 -15.96 7.44
N THR A 163 4.70 -15.54 8.69
CA THR A 163 3.39 -15.38 9.35
C THR A 163 2.50 -14.39 8.58
N GLY A 164 3.06 -13.29 8.07
CA GLY A 164 2.32 -12.33 7.24
C GLY A 164 1.83 -12.93 5.92
N LYS A 165 2.64 -13.78 5.29
CA LYS A 165 2.26 -14.53 4.09
C LYS A 165 1.11 -15.49 4.36
N VAL A 166 1.20 -16.28 5.42
CA VAL A 166 0.13 -17.18 5.85
C VAL A 166 -1.15 -16.40 6.20
N ALA A 167 -1.01 -15.23 6.84
CA ALA A 167 -2.13 -14.36 7.19
C ALA A 167 -2.91 -13.88 5.95
N VAL A 168 -2.22 -13.46 4.89
CA VAL A 168 -2.86 -13.08 3.62
C VAL A 168 -3.59 -14.28 2.99
N GLY A 169 -2.98 -15.45 2.98
CA GLY A 169 -3.62 -16.69 2.53
C GLY A 169 -4.87 -17.04 3.34
N ALA A 170 -4.79 -16.89 4.66
CA ALA A 170 -5.91 -17.15 5.55
C ALA A 170 -7.09 -16.21 5.27
N VAL A 171 -6.86 -14.92 4.97
CA VAL A 171 -7.94 -13.99 4.60
C VAL A 171 -8.63 -14.44 3.32
N VAL A 172 -7.90 -14.87 2.28
CA VAL A 172 -8.51 -15.40 1.06
C VAL A 172 -9.42 -16.59 1.38
N LEU A 173 -8.96 -17.52 2.22
CA LEU A 173 -9.76 -18.70 2.59
C LEU A 173 -10.94 -18.35 3.51
N ASN A 174 -10.79 -17.40 4.41
CA ASN A 174 -11.90 -16.91 5.22
C ASN A 174 -13.02 -16.33 4.33
N ARG A 175 -12.66 -15.62 3.26
CA ARG A 175 -13.63 -15.15 2.26
C ARG A 175 -14.29 -16.30 1.53
N VAL A 176 -13.55 -17.29 1.05
CA VAL A 176 -14.10 -18.50 0.40
C VAL A 176 -15.11 -19.23 1.32
N ARG A 177 -14.83 -19.24 2.62
CA ARG A 177 -15.72 -19.87 3.63
C ARG A 177 -16.92 -19.01 4.01
N SER A 178 -16.82 -17.71 3.86
CA SER A 178 -17.89 -16.76 4.23
C SER A 178 -19.01 -16.79 3.20
N PRO A 179 -20.29 -16.82 3.63
CA PRO A 179 -21.43 -16.73 2.72
C PRO A 179 -21.58 -15.35 2.06
N LEU A 180 -20.80 -14.36 2.48
CA LEU A 180 -20.79 -13.00 1.92
C LEU A 180 -19.89 -12.86 0.69
N PHE A 181 -19.07 -13.87 0.40
CA PHE A 181 -18.09 -13.85 -0.67
C PHE A 181 -18.26 -15.04 -1.62
N PRO A 182 -17.64 -15.00 -2.81
CA PRO A 182 -17.62 -16.14 -3.70
C PRO A 182 -17.03 -17.39 -3.03
N SER A 183 -17.41 -18.55 -3.55
CA SER A 183 -17.11 -19.84 -2.92
C SER A 183 -15.83 -20.51 -3.44
N THR A 184 -15.12 -19.89 -4.37
CA THR A 184 -13.88 -20.43 -4.96
C THR A 184 -12.72 -19.46 -4.78
N VAL A 185 -11.49 -20.01 -4.70
CA VAL A 185 -10.27 -19.22 -4.58
C VAL A 185 -10.12 -18.25 -5.76
N LEU A 186 -10.35 -18.74 -6.97
CA LEU A 186 -10.25 -17.93 -8.18
C LEU A 186 -11.21 -16.73 -8.15
N GLU A 187 -12.49 -16.96 -7.83
CA GLU A 187 -13.49 -15.88 -7.83
C GLU A 187 -13.21 -14.84 -6.73
N VAL A 188 -12.74 -15.28 -5.55
CA VAL A 188 -12.34 -14.36 -4.47
C VAL A 188 -11.16 -13.49 -4.90
N ILE A 189 -10.13 -14.09 -5.53
CA ILE A 189 -8.95 -13.34 -6.00
C ILE A 189 -9.34 -12.36 -7.13
N MET A 190 -10.19 -12.78 -8.05
CA MET A 190 -10.61 -11.99 -9.21
C MET A 190 -11.70 -10.95 -8.90
N GLN A 191 -12.14 -10.86 -7.65
CA GLN A 191 -13.14 -9.90 -7.22
C GLN A 191 -12.66 -8.46 -7.47
N LYS A 192 -13.46 -7.65 -8.14
CA LYS A 192 -13.10 -6.27 -8.52
C LYS A 192 -12.71 -5.46 -7.28
N LYS A 193 -11.59 -4.73 -7.38
CA LYS A 193 -11.07 -3.81 -6.36
C LYS A 193 -10.65 -4.45 -5.04
N GLN A 194 -10.60 -5.79 -4.93
CA GLN A 194 -10.17 -6.46 -3.70
C GLN A 194 -8.64 -6.64 -3.66
N PHE A 195 -8.03 -6.94 -4.80
CA PHE A 195 -6.60 -7.16 -4.92
C PHE A 195 -6.03 -6.29 -6.04
N SER A 196 -5.31 -5.25 -5.69
CA SER A 196 -4.70 -4.32 -6.66
C SER A 196 -3.76 -4.98 -7.67
N PRO A 197 -2.98 -6.04 -7.32
CA PRO A 197 -2.13 -6.75 -8.27
C PRO A 197 -2.88 -7.43 -9.41
N VAL A 198 -4.15 -7.75 -9.24
CA VAL A 198 -5.00 -8.32 -10.30
C VAL A 198 -5.28 -7.26 -11.37
N GLY A 199 -5.66 -6.06 -10.95
CA GLY A 199 -5.95 -4.95 -11.86
C GLY A 199 -4.71 -4.42 -12.59
N SER A 200 -3.54 -4.41 -11.95
CA SER A 200 -2.27 -3.96 -12.54
C SER A 200 -1.59 -5.01 -13.45
N GLY A 201 -2.09 -6.24 -13.51
CA GLY A 201 -1.49 -7.34 -14.25
C GLY A 201 -0.31 -8.03 -13.55
N ARG A 202 0.15 -7.53 -12.39
CA ARG A 202 1.25 -8.13 -11.62
C ARG A 202 0.94 -9.57 -11.21
N PHE A 203 -0.31 -9.83 -10.81
CA PHE A 203 -0.77 -11.18 -10.46
C PHE A 203 -0.56 -12.18 -11.60
N SER A 204 -0.94 -11.83 -12.83
CA SER A 204 -0.78 -12.69 -14.00
C SER A 204 0.69 -12.97 -14.33
N LEU A 205 1.58 -11.99 -14.12
CA LEU A 205 3.03 -12.19 -14.31
C LEU A 205 3.61 -13.14 -13.28
N VAL A 206 3.22 -13.00 -12.01
CA VAL A 206 3.68 -13.89 -10.93
C VAL A 206 3.15 -15.30 -11.15
N LEU A 207 1.88 -15.44 -11.50
CA LEU A 207 1.26 -16.72 -11.79
C LEU A 207 1.96 -17.45 -12.95
N ALA A 208 2.29 -16.74 -14.03
CA ALA A 208 2.95 -17.30 -15.21
C ALA A 208 4.39 -17.80 -14.93
N ARG A 209 5.17 -17.07 -14.07
CA ARG A 209 6.54 -17.46 -13.73
C ARG A 209 6.66 -18.43 -12.57
N GLY A 210 5.58 -18.65 -11.84
CA GLY A 210 5.56 -19.28 -10.53
C GLY A 210 5.94 -18.32 -9.39
N ALA A 211 5.29 -18.47 -8.25
CA ALA A 211 5.61 -17.73 -7.03
C ALA A 211 6.89 -18.29 -6.38
N ASN A 212 7.45 -17.57 -5.41
CA ASN A 212 8.59 -18.07 -4.65
C ASN A 212 8.16 -19.19 -3.69
N GLU A 213 9.11 -20.06 -3.34
CA GLU A 213 8.90 -21.27 -2.52
C GLU A 213 8.22 -20.95 -1.18
N SER A 214 8.62 -19.85 -0.52
CA SER A 214 8.04 -19.44 0.76
C SER A 214 6.55 -19.04 0.63
N CYS A 215 6.11 -18.56 -0.53
CA CYS A 215 4.71 -18.25 -0.79
C CYS A 215 3.90 -19.52 -1.11
N TYR A 216 4.49 -20.48 -1.79
CA TYR A 216 3.89 -21.80 -1.96
C TYR A 216 3.67 -22.51 -0.63
N GLN A 217 4.67 -22.53 0.22
CA GLN A 217 4.56 -23.12 1.55
C GLN A 217 3.47 -22.41 2.38
N ALA A 218 3.42 -21.07 2.36
CA ALA A 218 2.40 -20.31 3.05
C ALA A 218 0.99 -20.55 2.51
N ALA A 219 0.86 -20.76 1.19
CA ALA A 219 -0.40 -21.14 0.56
C ALA A 219 -0.88 -22.52 1.05
N GLN A 220 0.01 -23.50 1.07
CA GLN A 220 -0.30 -24.85 1.56
C GLN A 220 -0.70 -24.84 3.03
N ASP A 221 0.04 -24.12 3.88
CA ASP A 221 -0.27 -24.02 5.31
C ASP A 221 -1.64 -23.36 5.55
N ALA A 222 -1.94 -22.27 4.83
CA ALA A 222 -3.25 -21.65 4.90
C ALA A 222 -4.35 -22.61 4.45
N MET A 223 -4.18 -23.30 3.33
CA MET A 223 -5.13 -24.29 2.82
C MET A 223 -5.29 -25.50 3.74
N ALA A 224 -4.27 -25.80 4.52
CA ALA A 224 -4.35 -26.80 5.60
C ALA A 224 -5.04 -26.28 6.87
N GLY A 225 -5.47 -25.02 6.89
CA GLY A 225 -6.24 -24.42 7.99
C GLY A 225 -5.42 -23.51 8.91
N ALA A 226 -4.15 -23.24 8.61
CA ALA A 226 -3.38 -22.28 9.40
C ALA A 226 -3.92 -20.87 9.21
N SER A 227 -4.37 -20.24 10.31
CA SER A 227 -4.88 -18.88 10.31
C SER A 227 -4.35 -18.08 11.50
N PRO A 228 -3.26 -17.34 11.32
CA PRO A 228 -2.73 -16.48 12.38
C PRO A 228 -3.64 -15.27 12.68
N VAL A 229 -4.64 -15.02 11.85
CA VAL A 229 -5.55 -13.86 11.93
C VAL A 229 -7.00 -14.26 12.23
N GLY A 230 -7.23 -15.52 12.62
CA GLY A 230 -8.58 -16.02 12.91
C GLY A 230 -9.53 -15.86 11.72
N ASN A 231 -10.67 -15.21 11.93
CA ASN A 231 -11.71 -15.02 10.91
C ASN A 231 -11.64 -13.66 10.19
N CYS A 232 -10.53 -12.95 10.24
CA CYS A 232 -10.40 -11.67 9.54
C CYS A 232 -10.67 -11.85 8.04
N LEU A 233 -11.44 -10.92 7.47
CA LEU A 233 -11.83 -10.91 6.07
C LEU A 233 -11.08 -9.87 5.25
N PHE A 234 -10.44 -8.91 5.91
CA PHE A 234 -9.78 -7.79 5.29
C PHE A 234 -8.39 -7.56 5.85
N PHE A 235 -7.52 -7.00 5.04
CA PHE A 235 -6.22 -6.49 5.47
C PHE A 235 -5.84 -5.28 4.63
N ARG A 236 -5.05 -4.41 5.19
CA ARG A 236 -4.44 -3.26 4.51
C ARG A 236 -3.25 -2.71 5.28
N THR A 237 -2.53 -1.80 4.65
CA THR A 237 -1.54 -0.97 5.34
C THR A 237 -2.21 -0.23 6.50
N PRO A 238 -1.57 -0.17 7.69
CA PRO A 238 -2.12 0.52 8.85
C PRO A 238 -2.47 1.98 8.54
N ILE A 239 -3.68 2.37 8.91
CA ILE A 239 -4.16 3.75 8.82
C ILE A 239 -4.68 4.20 10.20
N PRO A 240 -4.64 5.51 10.51
CA PRO A 240 -5.15 6.02 11.77
C PRO A 240 -6.62 5.64 12.01
N GLY A 241 -6.91 5.14 13.21
CA GLY A 241 -8.28 4.76 13.62
C GLY A 241 -8.70 3.35 13.21
N LEU A 242 -7.91 2.62 12.41
CA LEU A 242 -8.18 1.23 12.10
C LEU A 242 -7.75 0.33 13.26
N THR A 243 -8.68 -0.48 13.75
CA THR A 243 -8.43 -1.50 14.78
C THR A 243 -8.37 -2.89 14.15
N GLY A 244 -7.43 -3.70 14.58
CA GLY A 244 -7.24 -5.06 14.08
C GLY A 244 -5.94 -5.66 14.56
N GLN A 245 -5.61 -6.85 14.09
CA GLN A 245 -4.35 -7.53 14.39
C GLN A 245 -3.29 -7.08 13.40
N GLN A 246 -2.22 -6.46 13.88
CA GLN A 246 -1.10 -6.07 13.03
C GLN A 246 -0.08 -7.21 12.91
N ILE A 247 0.27 -7.55 11.67
CA ILE A 247 1.36 -8.48 11.33
C ILE A 247 2.17 -7.84 10.21
N GLY A 248 3.44 -7.54 10.49
CA GLY A 248 4.31 -6.84 9.56
C GLY A 248 3.75 -5.48 9.11
N GLY A 249 3.74 -5.24 7.82
CA GLY A 249 3.21 -4.03 7.20
C GLY A 249 1.68 -3.99 7.06
N HIS A 250 0.95 -5.00 7.55
CA HIS A 250 -0.50 -5.09 7.41
C HIS A 250 -1.24 -5.15 8.74
N ILE A 251 -2.45 -4.59 8.75
CA ILE A 251 -3.44 -4.76 9.81
C ILE A 251 -4.60 -5.60 9.25
N PHE A 252 -5.01 -6.61 9.99
CA PHE A 252 -6.05 -7.59 9.65
C PHE A 252 -7.29 -7.36 10.50
N TYR A 253 -8.50 -7.35 9.89
CA TYR A 253 -9.79 -7.10 10.55
C TYR A 253 -10.96 -7.77 9.87
#